data_f328e5fa6b90e7d90fcbc00ccb91c422
#
_entry.id   f328e5fa6b90e7d90fcbc00ccb91c422
#
_cell.length_a   1.000
_cell.length_b   1.000
_cell.length_c   1.000
_cell.angle_alpha   90.00
_cell.angle_beta   90.00
_cell.angle_gamma   90.00
#
_symmetry.space_group_name_H-M   'P 1'
#
loop_
_entity.id
_entity.type
_entity.pdbx_description
1 polymer ?
#
loop_
_entity_poly.entity_id
_entity_poly.type
_entity_poly.pdbx_seq_one_letter_code
_entity_poly.pdbx_strand_id
1 'polypeptide(L)'
;MADIVIIGGCGHVGLPLGLAFAKAGRKVVALDIDAEKVASTNAGKMPFIDAGADELLLEVRKSKKFECTLDASVISTADVVITVIGTPLDEHLNPRLEVYQDLLSKDRSRLRSGQLLIMRSTVYPGTTEHVAHALKSAGFDVDVAFCPERVAQGVALEEIHSLPQIVSGTSERAIARATELFKLLTPDIILLPTVGAELTKLYNNTWRYIQFAVANQFYMIANDYGLDFYDIHHAMTEKYPRARGFPKAGFAAGPCLFKDAMQLACFDNNAFFLGHSAMLVNEGLPNYLVRRAAQKYDLRNLTVGILGMTFKADCDDPRDSLAFKLRKSLKFECKEVLAADPYLDKPWIVSPEELVERSGLIFVGTPHSAYKKLNLKGKPVIDCWKSLPGGMTVV
;
A
#
# COMPACT_ATOMS: atom_id res chain seq x y z
N MET A 1 16.92 6.67 27.22
CA MET A 1 16.58 5.31 26.78
C MET A 1 15.26 5.39 26.03
N ALA A 2 15.13 4.75 24.88
CA ALA A 2 13.87 4.69 24.15
C ALA A 2 12.97 3.60 24.75
N ASP A 3 11.64 3.80 24.75
CA ASP A 3 10.70 2.72 25.10
C ASP A 3 10.52 1.80 23.86
N ILE A 4 10.45 2.42 22.67
CA ILE A 4 10.19 1.75 21.40
C ILE A 4 11.19 2.22 20.33
N VAL A 5 11.78 1.27 19.60
CA VAL A 5 12.50 1.53 18.35
C VAL A 5 11.71 0.92 17.19
N ILE A 6 11.50 1.71 16.11
CA ILE A 6 10.81 1.23 14.91
C ILE A 6 11.81 1.19 13.76
N ILE A 7 12.14 -0.01 13.27
CA ILE A 7 13.02 -0.25 12.12
C ILE A 7 12.20 -0.08 10.84
N GLY A 8 12.62 0.80 9.93
CA GLY A 8 11.83 1.29 8.80
C GLY A 8 10.86 2.41 9.22
N GLY A 9 11.25 3.15 10.28
CA GLY A 9 10.39 4.06 11.03
C GLY A 9 10.01 5.35 10.30
N CYS A 10 10.64 5.71 9.17
CA CYS A 10 10.29 6.89 8.38
C CYS A 10 9.43 6.55 7.14
N GLY A 11 8.97 5.29 7.01
CA GLY A 11 8.07 4.86 5.95
C GLY A 11 6.59 5.06 6.28
N HIS A 12 5.71 4.80 5.27
CA HIS A 12 4.25 4.99 5.35
C HIS A 12 3.55 4.17 6.47
N VAL A 13 4.19 3.14 6.99
CA VAL A 13 3.68 2.35 8.13
C VAL A 13 4.35 2.76 9.43
N GLY A 14 5.67 2.89 9.41
CA GLY A 14 6.46 3.13 10.61
C GLY A 14 6.25 4.50 11.21
N LEU A 15 6.18 5.54 10.37
CA LEU A 15 6.08 6.92 10.85
C LEU A 15 4.73 7.20 11.52
N PRO A 16 3.56 6.91 10.92
CA PRO A 16 2.28 7.10 11.61
C PRO A 16 2.17 6.29 12.90
N LEU A 17 2.67 5.04 12.90
CA LEU A 17 2.69 4.22 14.11
C LEU A 17 3.56 4.82 15.22
N GLY A 18 4.74 5.31 14.86
CA GLY A 18 5.65 5.96 15.82
C GLY A 18 5.06 7.24 16.41
N LEU A 19 4.40 8.05 15.59
CA LEU A 19 3.70 9.25 16.03
C LEU A 19 2.55 8.91 16.98
N ALA A 20 1.76 7.88 16.69
CA ALA A 20 0.66 7.42 17.53
C ALA A 20 1.16 6.96 18.91
N PHE A 21 2.22 6.15 18.98
CA PHE A 21 2.83 5.74 20.25
C PHE A 21 3.44 6.91 21.03
N ALA A 22 4.07 7.85 20.31
CA ALA A 22 4.63 9.05 20.94
C ALA A 22 3.53 9.93 21.55
N LYS A 23 2.39 10.08 20.88
CA LYS A 23 1.19 10.75 21.39
C LYS A 23 0.62 10.04 22.62
N ALA A 24 0.64 8.71 22.62
CA ALA A 24 0.26 7.89 23.78
C ALA A 24 1.30 7.94 24.92
N GLY A 25 2.31 8.81 24.84
CA GLY A 25 3.27 9.11 25.90
C GLY A 25 4.55 8.27 25.90
N ARG A 26 4.74 7.36 24.93
CA ARG A 26 5.95 6.55 24.80
C ARG A 26 7.09 7.35 24.18
N LYS A 27 8.31 7.03 24.53
CA LYS A 27 9.52 7.58 23.89
C LYS A 27 9.90 6.70 22.72
N VAL A 28 9.70 7.19 21.50
CA VAL A 28 9.87 6.45 20.25
C VAL A 28 11.07 6.97 19.47
N VAL A 29 11.90 6.05 18.99
CA VAL A 29 12.97 6.33 18.02
C VAL A 29 12.67 5.60 16.72
N ALA A 30 12.51 6.36 15.64
CA ALA A 30 12.35 5.82 14.29
C ALA A 30 13.74 5.62 13.66
N LEU A 31 14.13 4.38 13.47
CA LEU A 31 15.37 4.01 12.78
C LEU A 31 15.05 3.77 11.30
N ASP A 32 15.75 4.45 10.41
CA ASP A 32 15.60 4.26 8.97
C ASP A 32 16.95 4.34 8.26
N ILE A 33 17.03 3.82 7.04
CA ILE A 33 18.23 3.87 6.19
C ILE A 33 18.22 5.07 5.24
N ASP A 34 17.07 5.72 5.07
CA ASP A 34 16.85 6.85 4.17
C ASP A 34 17.19 8.16 4.88
N ALA A 35 18.39 8.69 4.58
CA ALA A 35 18.90 9.89 5.21
C ALA A 35 18.05 11.14 4.94
N GLU A 36 17.41 11.24 3.76
CA GLU A 36 16.56 12.37 3.39
C GLU A 36 15.27 12.36 4.22
N LYS A 37 14.64 11.19 4.36
CA LYS A 37 13.44 11.05 5.20
C LYS A 37 13.75 11.30 6.66
N VAL A 38 14.85 10.79 7.18
CA VAL A 38 15.29 11.03 8.56
C VAL A 38 15.49 12.54 8.80
N ALA A 39 16.20 13.21 7.89
CA ALA A 39 16.45 14.66 7.99
C ALA A 39 15.15 15.47 7.91
N SER A 40 14.28 15.18 6.92
CA SER A 40 12.98 15.83 6.74
C SER A 40 12.10 15.69 7.98
N THR A 41 11.95 14.46 8.48
CA THR A 41 11.12 14.16 9.66
C THR A 41 11.68 14.84 10.91
N ASN A 42 13.00 14.85 11.08
CA ASN A 42 13.65 15.57 12.16
C ASN A 42 13.54 17.10 12.02
N ALA A 43 13.34 17.62 10.82
CA ALA A 43 13.00 19.03 10.61
C ALA A 43 11.50 19.34 10.87
N GLY A 44 10.69 18.34 11.21
CA GLY A 44 9.25 18.50 11.46
C GLY A 44 8.40 18.49 10.20
N LYS A 45 8.90 17.91 9.11
CA LYS A 45 8.21 17.82 7.82
C LYS A 45 7.96 16.36 7.47
N MET A 46 6.70 16.03 7.20
CA MET A 46 6.32 14.68 6.75
C MET A 46 6.95 14.37 5.38
N PRO A 47 7.50 13.17 5.17
CA PRO A 47 8.07 12.75 3.88
C PRO A 47 7.03 12.25 2.87
N PHE A 48 5.76 12.21 3.23
CA PHE A 48 4.62 11.78 2.40
C PHE A 48 3.31 12.31 2.99
N ILE A 49 2.23 12.22 2.22
CA ILE A 49 0.91 12.70 2.62
C ILE A 49 0.20 11.66 3.51
N ASP A 50 -0.16 12.07 4.73
CA ASP A 50 -1.07 11.33 5.63
C ASP A 50 -1.87 12.34 6.47
N ALA A 51 -3.18 12.16 6.52
CA ALA A 51 -4.08 13.13 7.12
C ALA A 51 -3.79 13.35 8.62
N GLY A 52 -3.54 14.61 9.01
CA GLY A 52 -3.25 15.00 10.40
C GLY A 52 -1.85 14.64 10.91
N ALA A 53 -0.99 14.06 10.05
CA ALA A 53 0.34 13.63 10.49
C ALA A 53 1.33 14.79 10.67
N ASP A 54 1.22 15.86 9.88
CA ASP A 54 2.10 17.02 10.00
C ASP A 54 1.95 17.70 11.35
N GLU A 55 0.71 17.97 11.79
CA GLU A 55 0.42 18.58 13.08
C GLU A 55 0.89 17.68 14.23
N LEU A 56 0.60 16.37 14.15
CA LEU A 56 1.01 15.42 15.16
C LEU A 56 2.52 15.29 15.26
N LEU A 57 3.23 15.27 14.14
CA LEU A 57 4.71 15.27 14.12
C LEU A 57 5.28 16.46 14.89
N LEU A 58 4.77 17.67 14.65
CA LEU A 58 5.21 18.88 15.35
C LEU A 58 4.90 18.80 16.85
N GLU A 59 3.74 18.27 17.25
CA GLU A 59 3.35 18.08 18.65
C GLU A 59 4.32 17.15 19.40
N VAL A 60 4.53 15.94 18.87
CA VAL A 60 5.35 14.92 19.55
C VAL A 60 6.85 15.26 19.56
N ARG A 61 7.33 16.04 18.60
CA ARG A 61 8.69 16.55 18.61
C ARG A 61 8.89 17.62 19.69
N LYS A 62 7.94 18.54 19.86
CA LYS A 62 7.98 19.54 20.95
C LYS A 62 8.04 18.87 22.31
N SER A 63 7.32 17.76 22.49
CA SER A 63 7.34 16.98 23.75
C SER A 63 8.57 16.09 23.90
N LYS A 64 9.49 16.06 22.91
CA LYS A 64 10.68 15.19 22.87
C LYS A 64 10.36 13.68 23.02
N LYS A 65 9.20 13.27 22.56
CA LYS A 65 8.76 11.87 22.60
C LYS A 65 9.06 11.12 21.31
N PHE A 66 9.43 11.83 20.23
CA PHE A 66 9.72 11.25 18.92
C PHE A 66 10.98 11.86 18.30
N GLU A 67 11.85 10.98 17.78
CA GLU A 67 13.02 11.35 17.00
C GLU A 67 13.32 10.28 15.94
N CYS A 68 14.04 10.67 14.87
CA CYS A 68 14.51 9.76 13.82
C CYS A 68 16.03 9.69 13.81
N THR A 69 16.57 8.52 13.46
CA THR A 69 18.03 8.29 13.40
C THR A 69 18.43 7.29 12.31
N LEU A 70 19.69 7.40 11.87
CA LEU A 70 20.37 6.40 11.02
C LEU A 70 21.19 5.42 11.86
N ASP A 71 21.36 5.69 13.17
CA ASP A 71 22.22 4.89 14.06
C ASP A 71 21.47 3.65 14.58
N ALA A 72 21.81 2.48 14.05
CA ALA A 72 21.23 1.21 14.44
C ALA A 72 21.62 0.77 15.87
N SER A 73 22.57 1.41 16.55
CA SER A 73 22.91 1.10 17.95
C SER A 73 21.72 1.34 18.90
N VAL A 74 20.76 2.18 18.51
CA VAL A 74 19.55 2.47 19.28
C VAL A 74 18.69 1.22 19.56
N ILE A 75 18.80 0.17 18.72
CA ILE A 75 18.07 -1.10 18.87
C ILE A 75 18.32 -1.70 20.26
N SER A 76 19.57 -1.67 20.74
CA SER A 76 19.95 -2.21 22.03
C SER A 76 19.39 -1.41 23.23
N THR A 77 18.94 -0.18 23.00
CA THR A 77 18.50 0.72 24.09
C THR A 77 17.02 0.62 24.42
N ALA A 78 16.20 0.02 23.53
CA ALA A 78 14.75 -0.05 23.68
C ALA A 78 14.28 -1.35 24.36
N ASP A 79 13.11 -1.29 25.00
CA ASP A 79 12.43 -2.50 25.53
C ASP A 79 11.59 -3.19 24.44
N VAL A 80 11.12 -2.43 23.46
CA VAL A 80 10.34 -2.92 22.33
C VAL A 80 11.01 -2.51 21.02
N VAL A 81 11.17 -3.48 20.11
CA VAL A 81 11.65 -3.26 18.73
C VAL A 81 10.54 -3.67 17.78
N ILE A 82 10.11 -2.76 16.93
CA ILE A 82 9.06 -3.02 15.91
C ILE A 82 9.70 -2.97 14.54
N THR A 83 9.48 -4.00 13.69
CA THR A 83 9.98 -4.02 12.33
C THR A 83 8.86 -3.76 11.33
N VAL A 84 9.06 -2.74 10.47
CA VAL A 84 8.14 -2.34 9.39
C VAL A 84 8.87 -2.24 8.06
N ILE A 85 9.77 -3.15 7.80
CA ILE A 85 10.59 -3.21 6.59
C ILE A 85 9.80 -3.73 5.40
N GLY A 86 10.14 -3.26 4.19
CA GLY A 86 9.51 -3.75 2.96
C GLY A 86 9.86 -5.23 2.69
N THR A 87 8.87 -5.99 2.22
CA THR A 87 9.02 -7.41 1.85
C THR A 87 8.66 -7.58 0.37
N PRO A 88 9.55 -7.21 -0.58
CA PRO A 88 9.29 -7.28 -2.00
C PRO A 88 9.23 -8.72 -2.52
N LEU A 89 8.70 -8.89 -3.74
CA LEU A 89 8.86 -10.11 -4.52
C LEU A 89 10.19 -10.08 -5.29
N ASP A 90 10.68 -11.26 -5.65
CA ASP A 90 11.76 -11.44 -6.61
C ASP A 90 11.24 -11.40 -8.07
N GLU A 91 12.12 -11.60 -9.04
CA GLU A 91 11.80 -11.65 -10.47
C GLU A 91 10.91 -12.84 -10.88
N HIS A 92 10.78 -13.84 -10.02
CA HIS A 92 9.92 -15.00 -10.20
C HIS A 92 8.57 -14.89 -9.46
N LEU A 93 8.27 -13.70 -8.92
CA LEU A 93 7.08 -13.40 -8.11
C LEU A 93 7.02 -14.17 -6.78
N ASN A 94 8.16 -14.64 -6.28
CA ASN A 94 8.27 -15.27 -4.97
C ASN A 94 8.63 -14.25 -3.89
N PRO A 95 8.24 -14.48 -2.62
CA PRO A 95 8.67 -13.63 -1.51
C PRO A 95 10.19 -13.69 -1.33
N ARG A 96 10.82 -12.53 -1.16
CA ARG A 96 12.24 -12.47 -0.74
C ARG A 96 12.34 -12.80 0.74
N LEU A 97 12.56 -14.08 1.04
CA LEU A 97 12.69 -14.56 2.42
C LEU A 97 13.97 -14.05 3.10
N GLU A 98 14.98 -13.70 2.31
CA GLU A 98 16.27 -13.18 2.77
C GLU A 98 16.14 -11.88 3.56
N VAL A 99 15.10 -11.09 3.35
CA VAL A 99 14.89 -9.82 4.06
C VAL A 99 14.93 -10.00 5.58
N TYR A 100 14.28 -11.04 6.12
CA TYR A 100 14.32 -11.34 7.54
C TYR A 100 15.60 -12.07 7.96
N GLN A 101 16.21 -12.86 7.09
CA GLN A 101 17.54 -13.44 7.32
C GLN A 101 18.60 -12.33 7.39
N ASP A 102 18.51 -11.32 6.56
CA ASP A 102 19.36 -10.13 6.59
C ASP A 102 19.18 -9.35 7.89
N LEU A 103 17.95 -9.11 8.32
CA LEU A 103 17.67 -8.48 9.61
C LEU A 103 18.32 -9.28 10.75
N LEU A 104 18.11 -10.60 10.78
CA LEU A 104 18.70 -11.48 11.78
C LEU A 104 20.23 -11.52 11.71
N SER A 105 20.84 -11.45 10.53
CA SER A 105 22.28 -11.48 10.38
C SER A 105 22.95 -10.15 10.73
N LYS A 106 22.34 -9.03 10.38
CA LYS A 106 22.91 -7.68 10.56
C LYS A 106 22.60 -7.09 11.92
N ASP A 107 21.37 -7.25 12.42
CA ASP A 107 20.88 -6.55 13.60
C ASP A 107 20.69 -7.43 14.84
N ARG A 108 20.75 -8.77 14.71
CA ARG A 108 20.61 -9.65 15.87
C ARG A 108 21.63 -9.38 17.00
N SER A 109 22.85 -8.99 16.63
CA SER A 109 23.90 -8.65 17.61
C SER A 109 23.59 -7.35 18.38
N ARG A 110 22.62 -6.56 17.90
CA ARG A 110 22.13 -5.36 18.57
C ARG A 110 20.90 -5.63 19.44
N LEU A 111 20.25 -6.80 19.27
CA LEU A 111 19.19 -7.23 20.16
C LEU A 111 19.78 -7.65 21.51
N ARG A 112 19.02 -7.46 22.58
CA ARG A 112 19.36 -7.93 23.92
C ARG A 112 18.28 -8.84 24.48
N SER A 113 18.64 -9.76 25.33
CA SER A 113 17.67 -10.60 26.03
C SER A 113 16.69 -9.75 26.84
N GLY A 114 15.44 -10.19 26.90
CA GLY A 114 14.34 -9.49 27.55
C GLY A 114 13.59 -8.47 26.69
N GLN A 115 14.04 -8.18 25.47
CA GLN A 115 13.31 -7.34 24.53
C GLN A 115 12.06 -8.03 23.97
N LEU A 116 11.09 -7.22 23.54
CA LEU A 116 9.97 -7.65 22.70
C LEU A 116 10.25 -7.21 21.25
N LEU A 117 10.38 -8.18 20.34
CA LEU A 117 10.46 -7.95 18.89
C LEU A 117 9.07 -8.13 18.29
N ILE A 118 8.51 -7.07 17.73
CA ILE A 118 7.24 -7.10 17.02
C ILE A 118 7.49 -7.02 15.52
N MET A 119 7.11 -8.07 14.82
CA MET A 119 7.09 -8.10 13.35
C MET A 119 5.74 -7.57 12.87
N ARG A 120 5.75 -6.52 12.03
CA ARG A 120 4.53 -5.85 11.56
C ARG A 120 4.39 -5.85 10.03
N SER A 121 5.50 -6.05 9.30
CA SER A 121 5.48 -6.21 7.85
C SER A 121 4.74 -7.47 7.44
N THR A 122 4.16 -7.47 6.24
CA THR A 122 3.63 -8.70 5.64
C THR A 122 4.75 -9.70 5.44
N VAL A 123 4.58 -10.90 5.97
CA VAL A 123 5.58 -11.97 5.92
C VAL A 123 5.02 -13.24 5.28
N TYR A 124 5.91 -14.11 4.84
CA TYR A 124 5.54 -15.46 4.42
C TYR A 124 5.09 -16.26 5.66
N PRO A 125 3.97 -17.03 5.56
CA PRO A 125 3.46 -17.78 6.71
C PRO A 125 4.51 -18.73 7.31
N GLY A 126 4.64 -18.68 8.65
CA GLY A 126 5.67 -19.39 9.40
C GLY A 126 6.93 -18.57 9.71
N THR A 127 7.08 -17.37 9.16
CA THR A 127 8.26 -16.51 9.36
C THR A 127 8.45 -16.15 10.84
N THR A 128 7.38 -15.87 11.58
CA THR A 128 7.47 -15.47 12.99
C THR A 128 8.08 -16.57 13.87
N GLU A 129 7.65 -17.80 13.68
CA GLU A 129 8.20 -18.96 14.39
C GLU A 129 9.67 -19.21 13.99
N HIS A 130 9.98 -19.06 12.70
CA HIS A 130 11.35 -19.20 12.21
C HIS A 130 12.30 -18.18 12.85
N VAL A 131 11.89 -16.91 12.93
CA VAL A 131 12.65 -15.83 13.58
C VAL A 131 12.87 -16.12 15.06
N ALA A 132 11.82 -16.54 15.78
CA ALA A 132 11.93 -16.88 17.20
C ALA A 132 12.90 -18.04 17.43
N HIS A 133 12.79 -19.09 16.61
CA HIS A 133 13.70 -20.23 16.67
C HIS A 133 15.16 -19.84 16.41
N ALA A 134 15.39 -19.02 15.39
CA ALA A 134 16.74 -18.54 15.04
C ALA A 134 17.37 -17.70 16.16
N LEU A 135 16.62 -16.79 16.78
CA LEU A 135 17.08 -15.99 17.90
C LEU A 135 17.41 -16.87 19.11
N LYS A 136 16.52 -17.80 19.47
CA LYS A 136 16.73 -18.73 20.59
C LYS A 136 17.96 -19.61 20.37
N SER A 137 18.14 -20.15 19.15
CA SER A 137 19.32 -20.96 18.79
C SER A 137 20.62 -20.18 18.84
N ALA A 138 20.56 -18.85 18.64
CA ALA A 138 21.71 -17.95 18.78
C ALA A 138 21.93 -17.45 20.21
N GLY A 139 21.15 -17.92 21.19
CA GLY A 139 21.31 -17.59 22.62
C GLY A 139 20.60 -16.31 23.08
N PHE A 140 19.70 -15.74 22.27
CA PHE A 140 18.92 -14.57 22.62
C PHE A 140 17.55 -14.97 23.19
N ASP A 141 17.25 -14.58 24.44
CA ASP A 141 15.91 -14.68 25.04
C ASP A 141 15.10 -13.42 24.68
N VAL A 142 14.54 -13.41 23.49
CA VAL A 142 13.70 -12.31 22.95
C VAL A 142 12.28 -12.81 22.76
N ASP A 143 11.30 -12.05 23.25
CA ASP A 143 9.89 -12.29 22.96
C ASP A 143 9.60 -11.90 21.53
N VAL A 144 9.02 -12.80 20.73
CA VAL A 144 8.68 -12.50 19.32
C VAL A 144 7.16 -12.51 19.16
N ALA A 145 6.64 -11.41 18.60
CA ALA A 145 5.22 -11.23 18.29
C ALA A 145 5.05 -10.85 16.83
N PHE A 146 3.89 -11.17 16.26
CA PHE A 146 3.46 -10.69 14.95
C PHE A 146 2.16 -9.90 15.11
N CYS A 147 2.22 -8.63 14.73
CA CYS A 147 1.11 -7.69 14.85
C CYS A 147 0.93 -6.96 13.51
N PRO A 148 0.22 -7.58 12.53
CA PRO A 148 0.17 -7.07 11.15
C PRO A 148 -0.45 -5.70 11.04
N GLU A 149 0.06 -4.91 10.07
CA GLU A 149 -0.52 -3.63 9.69
C GLU A 149 -1.68 -3.83 8.71
N ARG A 150 -2.81 -3.11 8.94
CA ARG A 150 -3.98 -3.18 8.06
C ARG A 150 -4.48 -1.81 7.62
N VAL A 151 -3.82 -0.73 8.04
CA VAL A 151 -4.22 0.64 7.69
C VAL A 151 -4.05 0.94 6.21
N ALA A 152 -4.87 1.84 5.71
CA ALA A 152 -4.76 2.39 4.37
C ALA A 152 -3.85 3.62 4.37
N GLN A 153 -2.95 3.70 3.39
CA GLN A 153 -2.07 4.85 3.21
C GLN A 153 -2.89 6.14 3.01
N GLY A 154 -2.45 7.23 3.63
CA GLY A 154 -3.09 8.56 3.60
C GLY A 154 -4.11 8.80 4.71
N VAL A 155 -4.54 7.75 5.44
CA VAL A 155 -5.46 7.81 6.59
C VAL A 155 -4.98 6.91 7.73
N ALA A 156 -3.68 6.64 7.78
CA ALA A 156 -3.12 5.67 8.71
C ALA A 156 -3.33 6.05 10.17
N LEU A 157 -3.21 7.33 10.52
CA LEU A 157 -3.41 7.80 11.90
C LEU A 157 -4.83 7.55 12.41
N GLU A 158 -5.85 7.75 11.58
CA GLU A 158 -7.24 7.48 11.94
C GLU A 158 -7.49 5.98 12.13
N GLU A 159 -7.01 5.17 11.17
CA GLU A 159 -7.24 3.74 11.16
C GLU A 159 -6.45 2.97 12.23
N ILE A 160 -5.30 3.48 12.68
CA ILE A 160 -4.55 2.91 13.82
C ILE A 160 -5.41 2.88 15.10
N HIS A 161 -6.29 3.85 15.29
CA HIS A 161 -7.15 3.95 16.46
C HIS A 161 -8.52 3.27 16.28
N SER A 162 -9.03 3.21 15.05
CA SER A 162 -10.39 2.72 14.76
C SER A 162 -10.45 1.23 14.38
N LEU A 163 -9.35 0.66 13.86
CA LEU A 163 -9.31 -0.75 13.51
C LEU A 163 -8.92 -1.63 14.70
N PRO A 164 -9.56 -2.81 14.89
CA PRO A 164 -9.08 -3.80 15.83
C PRO A 164 -7.65 -4.25 15.49
N GLN A 165 -6.76 -4.31 16.47
CA GLN A 165 -5.40 -4.79 16.27
C GLN A 165 -5.32 -6.30 16.41
N ILE A 166 -4.79 -6.99 15.41
CA ILE A 166 -4.46 -8.41 15.50
C ILE A 166 -3.12 -8.54 16.23
N VAL A 167 -3.10 -9.38 17.25
CA VAL A 167 -1.90 -9.71 18.03
C VAL A 167 -1.71 -11.20 18.06
N SER A 168 -0.48 -11.63 17.81
CA SER A 168 -0.02 -13.01 18.00
C SER A 168 1.40 -13.02 18.56
N GLY A 169 1.84 -14.15 19.05
CA GLY A 169 3.19 -14.28 19.58
C GLY A 169 3.58 -15.74 19.79
N THR A 170 4.89 -15.98 19.87
CA THR A 170 5.47 -17.31 20.03
C THR A 170 5.48 -17.79 21.49
N SER A 171 5.02 -16.95 22.42
CA SER A 171 4.83 -17.27 23.84
C SER A 171 3.70 -16.44 24.44
N GLU A 172 3.12 -16.91 25.56
CA GLU A 172 2.13 -16.14 26.32
C GLU A 172 2.69 -14.78 26.77
N ARG A 173 3.98 -14.73 27.15
CA ARG A 173 4.68 -13.50 27.53
C ARG A 173 4.72 -12.51 26.35
N ALA A 174 5.05 -12.98 25.14
CA ALA A 174 5.06 -12.15 23.94
C ALA A 174 3.67 -11.58 23.62
N ILE A 175 2.63 -12.43 23.69
CA ILE A 175 1.23 -12.04 23.46
C ILE A 175 0.78 -11.00 24.49
N ALA A 176 1.04 -11.22 25.77
CA ALA A 176 0.65 -10.30 26.84
C ALA A 176 1.30 -8.92 26.67
N ARG A 177 2.62 -8.88 26.44
CA ARG A 177 3.38 -7.63 26.23
C ARG A 177 2.92 -6.87 24.99
N ALA A 178 2.72 -7.56 23.86
CA ALA A 178 2.23 -6.94 22.63
C ALA A 178 0.80 -6.41 22.80
N THR A 179 -0.07 -7.16 23.48
CA THR A 179 -1.44 -6.75 23.79
C THR A 179 -1.46 -5.48 24.65
N GLU A 180 -0.67 -5.42 25.72
CA GLU A 180 -0.56 -4.24 26.58
C GLU A 180 -0.09 -3.01 25.79
N LEU A 181 0.90 -3.19 24.90
CA LEU A 181 1.42 -2.12 24.08
C LEU A 181 0.34 -1.57 23.13
N PHE A 182 -0.33 -2.43 22.35
CA PHE A 182 -1.32 -1.97 21.37
C PHE A 182 -2.63 -1.47 21.99
N LYS A 183 -2.96 -1.85 23.20
CA LYS A 183 -4.08 -1.25 23.97
C LYS A 183 -3.91 0.23 24.23
N LEU A 184 -2.70 0.77 24.10
CA LEU A 184 -2.48 2.22 24.12
C LEU A 184 -3.06 2.95 22.89
N LEU A 185 -3.26 2.23 21.78
CA LEU A 185 -3.71 2.79 20.51
C LEU A 185 -5.17 2.45 20.20
N THR A 186 -5.60 1.21 20.49
CA THR A 186 -6.97 0.74 20.27
C THR A 186 -7.40 -0.22 21.38
N PRO A 187 -8.64 -0.14 21.90
CA PRO A 187 -9.15 -1.09 22.88
C PRO A 187 -9.40 -2.47 22.29
N ASP A 188 -9.59 -2.57 20.97
CA ASP A 188 -10.04 -3.78 20.30
C ASP A 188 -8.85 -4.63 19.86
N ILE A 189 -8.63 -5.74 20.57
CA ILE A 189 -7.55 -6.69 20.29
C ILE A 189 -8.13 -8.03 19.85
N ILE A 190 -7.61 -8.56 18.73
CA ILE A 190 -7.95 -9.90 18.22
C ILE A 190 -6.72 -10.78 18.37
N LEU A 191 -6.83 -11.84 19.17
CA LEU A 191 -5.76 -12.81 19.38
C LEU A 191 -5.86 -13.95 18.36
N LEU A 192 -4.77 -14.29 17.72
CA LEU A 192 -4.65 -15.41 16.78
C LEU A 192 -3.32 -16.16 17.04
N PRO A 193 -3.23 -17.45 16.64
CA PRO A 193 -1.93 -18.09 16.46
C PRO A 193 -1.08 -17.34 15.41
N THR A 194 0.24 -17.43 15.50
CA THR A 194 1.19 -16.71 14.62
C THR A 194 0.89 -16.89 13.14
N VAL A 195 0.81 -18.12 12.65
CA VAL A 195 0.48 -18.43 11.25
C VAL A 195 -0.92 -17.91 10.87
N GLY A 196 -1.89 -17.98 11.81
CA GLY A 196 -3.24 -17.45 11.59
C GLY A 196 -3.24 -15.93 11.38
N ALA A 197 -2.43 -15.18 12.15
CA ALA A 197 -2.28 -13.74 12.01
C ALA A 197 -1.56 -13.37 10.69
N GLU A 198 -0.51 -14.12 10.32
CA GLU A 198 0.21 -13.95 9.04
C GLU A 198 -0.72 -14.19 7.85
N LEU A 199 -1.48 -15.28 7.85
CA LEU A 199 -2.48 -15.58 6.82
C LEU A 199 -3.59 -14.53 6.76
N THR A 200 -4.08 -14.05 7.90
CA THR A 200 -5.13 -13.01 7.93
C THR A 200 -4.70 -11.75 7.19
N LYS A 201 -3.42 -11.34 7.33
CA LYS A 201 -2.89 -10.20 6.58
C LYS A 201 -2.92 -10.44 5.07
N LEU A 202 -2.46 -11.60 4.64
CA LEU A 202 -2.48 -11.99 3.21
C LEU A 202 -3.91 -12.11 2.68
N TYR A 203 -4.82 -12.74 3.42
CA TYR A 203 -6.22 -12.91 3.04
C TYR A 203 -6.95 -11.58 2.86
N ASN A 204 -6.75 -10.61 3.76
CA ASN A 204 -7.37 -9.30 3.63
C ASN A 204 -7.00 -8.59 2.33
N ASN A 205 -5.72 -8.58 1.97
CA ASN A 205 -5.26 -7.94 0.76
C ASN A 205 -5.64 -8.73 -0.49
N THR A 206 -5.52 -10.05 -0.46
CA THR A 206 -5.91 -10.93 -1.57
C THR A 206 -7.41 -10.86 -1.84
N TRP A 207 -8.25 -10.84 -0.80
CA TRP A 207 -9.69 -10.66 -0.94
C TRP A 207 -10.02 -9.35 -1.67
N ARG A 208 -9.44 -8.23 -1.26
CA ARG A 208 -9.61 -6.95 -1.95
C ARG A 208 -9.15 -7.01 -3.40
N TYR A 209 -8.02 -7.67 -3.67
CA TYR A 209 -7.50 -7.83 -5.03
C TYR A 209 -8.43 -8.63 -5.94
N ILE A 210 -9.02 -9.71 -5.43
CA ILE A 210 -10.03 -10.53 -6.14
C ILE A 210 -11.31 -9.72 -6.37
N GLN A 211 -11.79 -8.97 -5.38
CA GLN A 211 -12.98 -8.13 -5.55
C GLN A 211 -12.81 -7.13 -6.70
N PHE A 212 -11.65 -6.46 -6.80
CA PHE A 212 -11.36 -5.59 -7.94
C PHE A 212 -11.30 -6.35 -9.25
N ALA A 213 -10.73 -7.55 -9.28
CA ALA A 213 -10.68 -8.36 -10.48
C ALA A 213 -12.08 -8.74 -10.99
N VAL A 214 -12.99 -9.09 -10.10
CA VAL A 214 -14.39 -9.36 -10.46
C VAL A 214 -15.06 -8.12 -11.06
N ALA A 215 -14.91 -6.95 -10.44
CA ALA A 215 -15.46 -5.70 -10.97
C ALA A 215 -14.86 -5.34 -12.33
N ASN A 216 -13.54 -5.47 -12.48
CA ASN A 216 -12.83 -5.22 -13.71
C ASN A 216 -13.26 -6.19 -14.83
N GLN A 217 -13.42 -7.46 -14.52
CA GLN A 217 -13.90 -8.45 -15.49
C GLN A 217 -15.34 -8.15 -15.96
N PHE A 218 -16.23 -7.77 -15.04
CA PHE A 218 -17.60 -7.37 -15.38
C PHE A 218 -17.62 -6.08 -16.20
N TYR A 219 -16.76 -5.11 -15.86
CA TYR A 219 -16.57 -3.90 -16.66
C TYR A 219 -16.15 -4.23 -18.09
N MET A 220 -15.15 -5.10 -18.27
CA MET A 220 -14.69 -5.49 -19.62
C MET A 220 -15.80 -6.18 -20.42
N ILE A 221 -16.56 -7.09 -19.80
CA ILE A 221 -17.69 -7.76 -20.45
C ILE A 221 -18.75 -6.73 -20.86
N ALA A 222 -19.20 -5.87 -19.96
CA ALA A 222 -20.21 -4.86 -20.27
C ALA A 222 -19.74 -3.95 -21.41
N ASN A 223 -18.49 -3.51 -21.38
CA ASN A 223 -17.91 -2.65 -22.41
C ASN A 223 -17.82 -3.34 -23.77
N ASP A 224 -17.52 -4.65 -23.84
CA ASP A 224 -17.50 -5.43 -25.09
C ASP A 224 -18.87 -5.49 -25.76
N TYR A 225 -19.95 -5.41 -24.97
CA TYR A 225 -21.34 -5.29 -25.46
C TYR A 225 -21.83 -3.84 -25.66
N GLY A 226 -20.96 -2.85 -25.49
CA GLY A 226 -21.33 -1.43 -25.61
C GLY A 226 -22.22 -0.91 -24.47
N LEU A 227 -22.22 -1.57 -23.32
CA LEU A 227 -23.03 -1.22 -22.15
C LEU A 227 -22.22 -0.46 -21.10
N ASP A 228 -22.85 0.51 -20.42
CA ASP A 228 -22.24 1.17 -19.27
C ASP A 228 -22.28 0.22 -18.06
N PHE A 229 -21.10 -0.23 -17.64
CA PHE A 229 -20.96 -1.06 -16.44
C PHE A 229 -21.58 -0.42 -15.19
N TYR A 230 -21.54 0.89 -15.07
CA TYR A 230 -22.02 1.58 -13.86
C TYR A 230 -23.54 1.59 -13.73
N ASP A 231 -24.28 1.48 -14.83
CA ASP A 231 -25.72 1.27 -14.79
C ASP A 231 -26.02 -0.16 -14.30
N ILE A 232 -25.25 -1.13 -14.77
CA ILE A 232 -25.34 -2.52 -14.31
C ILE A 232 -24.92 -2.63 -12.83
N HIS A 233 -23.81 -1.97 -12.45
CA HIS A 233 -23.34 -1.92 -11.08
C HIS A 233 -24.39 -1.35 -10.12
N HIS A 234 -25.04 -0.25 -10.51
CA HIS A 234 -26.12 0.34 -9.74
C HIS A 234 -27.30 -0.65 -9.58
N ALA A 235 -27.73 -1.27 -10.67
CA ALA A 235 -28.81 -2.26 -10.64
C ALA A 235 -28.46 -3.50 -9.77
N MET A 236 -27.19 -3.90 -9.74
CA MET A 236 -26.71 -5.02 -8.91
C MET A 236 -26.68 -4.66 -7.41
N THR A 237 -26.38 -3.41 -7.08
CA THR A 237 -26.05 -3.02 -5.69
C THR A 237 -27.20 -2.30 -4.98
N GLU A 238 -28.10 -1.63 -5.74
CA GLU A 238 -29.18 -0.80 -5.18
C GLU A 238 -30.14 -1.67 -4.36
N LYS A 239 -30.17 -1.43 -3.05
CA LYS A 239 -31.01 -2.15 -2.08
C LYS A 239 -30.88 -3.67 -2.10
N TYR A 240 -29.76 -4.21 -2.63
CA TYR A 240 -29.49 -5.66 -2.67
C TYR A 240 -28.40 -6.02 -1.66
N PRO A 241 -28.76 -6.53 -0.46
CA PRO A 241 -27.80 -6.74 0.64
C PRO A 241 -26.64 -7.69 0.29
N ARG A 242 -26.86 -8.68 -0.60
CA ARG A 242 -25.84 -9.66 -1.02
C ARG A 242 -24.75 -9.07 -1.90
N ALA A 243 -24.99 -7.92 -2.54
CA ALA A 243 -23.99 -7.19 -3.32
C ALA A 243 -23.45 -5.93 -2.59
N ARG A 244 -23.72 -5.80 -1.28
CA ARG A 244 -23.22 -4.65 -0.50
C ARG A 244 -21.70 -4.61 -0.53
N GLY A 245 -21.16 -3.44 -0.90
CA GLY A 245 -19.71 -3.23 -0.98
C GLY A 245 -19.04 -3.80 -2.23
N PHE A 246 -19.82 -4.20 -3.25
CA PHE A 246 -19.25 -4.57 -4.54
C PHE A 246 -18.49 -3.39 -5.13
N PRO A 247 -17.18 -3.53 -5.47
CA PRO A 247 -16.34 -2.42 -5.87
C PRO A 247 -16.68 -1.91 -7.27
N LYS A 248 -16.25 -0.69 -7.55
CA LYS A 248 -16.19 -0.13 -8.90
C LYS A 248 -15.00 -0.68 -9.67
N ALA A 249 -15.06 -0.62 -11.00
CA ALA A 249 -13.92 -0.93 -11.84
C ALA A 249 -12.81 0.13 -11.69
N GLY A 250 -11.58 -0.26 -12.03
CA GLY A 250 -10.42 0.63 -12.00
C GLY A 250 -9.11 -0.11 -11.79
N PHE A 251 -8.01 0.61 -11.79
CA PHE A 251 -6.68 0.01 -11.62
C PHE A 251 -6.47 -0.45 -10.17
N ALA A 252 -6.51 -1.75 -9.95
CA ALA A 252 -6.19 -2.36 -8.66
C ALA A 252 -4.66 -2.45 -8.52
N ALA A 253 -4.06 -1.39 -8.05
CA ALA A 253 -2.63 -1.16 -8.06
C ALA A 253 -2.06 -0.93 -6.66
N GLY A 254 -0.76 -0.63 -6.61
CA GLY A 254 -0.01 -0.30 -5.42
C GLY A 254 0.83 -1.45 -4.87
N PRO A 255 1.72 -1.16 -3.91
CA PRO A 255 2.81 -2.06 -3.51
C PRO A 255 2.35 -3.28 -2.69
N CYS A 256 1.07 -3.44 -2.41
CA CYS A 256 0.59 -4.46 -1.47
C CYS A 256 -0.30 -5.53 -2.11
N LEU A 257 -1.36 -5.15 -2.85
CA LEU A 257 -2.42 -6.09 -3.24
C LEU A 257 -1.91 -7.22 -4.14
N PHE A 258 -1.22 -6.85 -5.23
CA PHE A 258 -0.61 -7.80 -6.14
C PHE A 258 0.41 -8.69 -5.44
N LYS A 259 1.33 -8.05 -4.71
CA LYS A 259 2.42 -8.73 -4.01
C LYS A 259 1.89 -9.78 -3.01
N ASP A 260 0.91 -9.40 -2.18
CA ASP A 260 0.39 -10.27 -1.13
C ASP A 260 -0.44 -11.43 -1.73
N ALA A 261 -1.12 -11.20 -2.85
CA ALA A 261 -1.81 -12.27 -3.58
C ALA A 261 -0.81 -13.29 -4.17
N MET A 262 0.32 -12.84 -4.72
CA MET A 262 1.37 -13.74 -5.24
C MET A 262 2.12 -14.45 -4.11
N GLN A 263 2.34 -13.79 -2.98
CA GLN A 263 2.91 -14.40 -1.79
C GLN A 263 2.03 -15.54 -1.25
N LEU A 264 0.70 -15.34 -1.24
CA LEU A 264 -0.25 -16.39 -0.89
C LEU A 264 -0.26 -17.53 -1.91
N ALA A 265 -0.16 -17.22 -3.21
CA ALA A 265 -0.08 -18.23 -4.25
C ALA A 265 1.18 -19.10 -4.11
N CYS A 266 2.33 -18.50 -3.81
CA CYS A 266 3.56 -19.21 -3.53
C CYS A 266 3.42 -20.13 -2.30
N PHE A 267 2.78 -19.65 -1.23
CA PHE A 267 2.53 -20.45 -0.01
C PHE A 267 1.66 -21.67 -0.29
N ASP A 268 0.67 -21.54 -1.19
CA ASP A 268 -0.20 -22.64 -1.64
C ASP A 268 0.40 -23.42 -2.83
N ASN A 269 1.71 -23.50 -2.93
CA ASN A 269 2.44 -24.23 -3.97
C ASN A 269 2.00 -23.86 -5.40
N ASN A 270 1.64 -22.61 -5.64
CA ASN A 270 1.07 -22.08 -6.88
C ASN A 270 -0.26 -22.75 -7.32
N ALA A 271 -0.98 -23.39 -6.41
CA ALA A 271 -2.31 -23.96 -6.64
C ALA A 271 -3.44 -22.93 -6.44
N PHE A 272 -3.13 -21.70 -6.04
CA PHE A 272 -4.11 -20.64 -5.79
C PHE A 272 -4.58 -19.98 -7.10
N PHE A 273 -5.39 -20.69 -7.89
CA PHE A 273 -5.88 -20.27 -9.20
C PHE A 273 -6.67 -18.95 -9.17
N LEU A 274 -7.46 -18.69 -8.11
CA LEU A 274 -8.19 -17.43 -7.95
C LEU A 274 -7.26 -16.22 -7.91
N GLY A 275 -6.14 -16.32 -7.22
CA GLY A 275 -5.13 -15.25 -7.16
C GLY A 275 -4.48 -14.99 -8.50
N HIS A 276 -4.08 -16.04 -9.22
CA HIS A 276 -3.49 -15.93 -10.55
C HIS A 276 -4.48 -15.35 -11.57
N SER A 277 -5.75 -15.80 -11.55
CA SER A 277 -6.79 -15.25 -12.42
C SER A 277 -7.06 -13.78 -12.12
N ALA A 278 -7.13 -13.40 -10.84
CA ALA A 278 -7.28 -12.01 -10.43
C ALA A 278 -6.12 -11.14 -10.92
N MET A 279 -4.89 -11.64 -10.85
CA MET A 279 -3.70 -10.97 -11.37
C MET A 279 -3.82 -10.73 -12.88
N LEU A 280 -4.17 -11.75 -13.66
CA LEU A 280 -4.32 -11.62 -15.12
C LEU A 280 -5.37 -10.57 -15.49
N VAL A 281 -6.50 -10.52 -14.78
CA VAL A 281 -7.57 -9.55 -15.02
C VAL A 281 -7.11 -8.12 -14.66
N ASN A 282 -6.62 -7.91 -13.44
CA ASN A 282 -6.24 -6.58 -12.98
C ASN A 282 -5.07 -6.00 -13.77
N GLU A 283 -4.02 -6.81 -13.98
CA GLU A 283 -2.86 -6.42 -14.77
C GLU A 283 -3.18 -6.27 -16.27
N GLY A 284 -4.23 -6.91 -16.74
CA GLY A 284 -4.70 -6.88 -18.12
C GLY A 284 -5.53 -5.63 -18.47
N LEU A 285 -6.15 -4.98 -17.48
CA LEU A 285 -7.07 -3.86 -17.71
C LEU A 285 -6.45 -2.68 -18.47
N PRO A 286 -5.23 -2.19 -18.19
CA PRO A 286 -4.62 -1.13 -18.99
C PRO A 286 -4.49 -1.49 -20.47
N ASN A 287 -4.04 -2.71 -20.76
CA ASN A 287 -3.89 -3.20 -22.14
C ASN A 287 -5.24 -3.37 -22.83
N TYR A 288 -6.27 -3.80 -22.09
CA TYR A 288 -7.64 -3.87 -22.59
C TYR A 288 -8.13 -2.49 -23.05
N LEU A 289 -7.97 -1.46 -22.21
CA LEU A 289 -8.39 -0.10 -22.54
C LEU A 289 -7.68 0.46 -23.78
N VAL A 290 -6.36 0.23 -23.88
CA VAL A 290 -5.59 0.66 -25.08
C VAL A 290 -6.08 -0.05 -26.34
N ARG A 291 -6.32 -1.34 -26.29
CA ARG A 291 -6.84 -2.14 -27.40
C ARG A 291 -8.22 -1.66 -27.88
N ARG A 292 -9.12 -1.35 -26.93
CA ARG A 292 -10.45 -0.80 -27.24
C ARG A 292 -10.35 0.60 -27.85
N ALA A 293 -9.49 1.45 -27.30
CA ALA A 293 -9.24 2.77 -27.88
C ALA A 293 -8.69 2.70 -29.30
N ALA A 294 -7.76 1.77 -29.58
CA ALA A 294 -7.19 1.60 -30.93
C ALA A 294 -8.23 1.14 -31.98
N GLN A 295 -9.33 0.51 -31.57
CA GLN A 295 -10.43 0.15 -32.47
C GLN A 295 -11.28 1.36 -32.87
N LYS A 296 -11.29 2.42 -32.07
CA LYS A 296 -12.15 3.59 -32.23
C LYS A 296 -11.40 4.85 -32.69
N TYR A 297 -10.12 4.94 -32.35
CA TYR A 297 -9.27 6.12 -32.62
C TYR A 297 -8.00 5.71 -33.33
N ASP A 298 -7.55 6.56 -34.27
CA ASP A 298 -6.24 6.40 -34.90
C ASP A 298 -5.12 6.89 -33.96
N LEU A 299 -4.77 6.03 -33.01
CA LEU A 299 -3.81 6.35 -31.97
C LEU A 299 -2.45 6.75 -32.51
N ARG A 300 -2.01 6.20 -33.67
CA ARG A 300 -0.70 6.47 -34.26
C ARG A 300 -0.50 7.94 -34.63
N ASN A 301 -1.58 8.65 -34.91
CA ASN A 301 -1.57 10.06 -35.25
C ASN A 301 -1.96 10.99 -34.08
N LEU A 302 -2.26 10.43 -32.88
CA LEU A 302 -2.70 11.20 -31.73
C LEU A 302 -1.60 11.41 -30.69
N THR A 303 -1.57 12.61 -30.10
CA THR A 303 -1.01 12.81 -28.77
C THR A 303 -2.06 12.39 -27.75
N VAL A 304 -1.69 11.48 -26.86
CA VAL A 304 -2.57 10.91 -25.82
C VAL A 304 -2.13 11.35 -24.44
N GLY A 305 -3.07 11.82 -23.62
CA GLY A 305 -2.83 12.24 -22.25
C GLY A 305 -3.23 11.18 -21.23
N ILE A 306 -2.51 11.11 -20.12
CA ILE A 306 -2.87 10.29 -18.93
C ILE A 306 -3.00 11.23 -17.74
N LEU A 307 -4.17 11.31 -17.14
CA LEU A 307 -4.45 12.02 -15.89
C LEU A 307 -4.29 11.06 -14.70
N GLY A 308 -3.29 11.32 -13.86
CA GLY A 308 -2.98 10.52 -12.67
C GLY A 308 -2.00 9.37 -12.95
N MET A 309 -0.91 9.37 -12.19
CA MET A 309 0.18 8.40 -12.32
C MET A 309 0.48 7.67 -11.00
N THR A 310 -0.04 8.13 -9.86
CA THR A 310 0.07 7.43 -8.58
C THR A 310 -0.85 6.22 -8.52
N PHE A 311 -0.63 5.31 -7.57
CA PHE A 311 -1.42 4.07 -7.53
C PHE A 311 -2.83 4.26 -6.96
N LYS A 312 -3.08 5.34 -6.24
CA LYS A 312 -4.34 5.65 -5.56
C LYS A 312 -4.63 7.15 -5.69
N ALA A 313 -5.92 7.49 -5.70
CA ALA A 313 -6.36 8.88 -5.69
C ALA A 313 -5.87 9.63 -4.45
N ASP A 314 -5.49 10.90 -4.66
CA ASP A 314 -5.11 11.85 -3.62
C ASP A 314 -3.95 11.35 -2.72
N CYS A 315 -2.98 10.66 -3.31
CA CYS A 315 -1.73 10.28 -2.67
C CYS A 315 -0.54 10.56 -3.60
N ASP A 316 0.66 10.60 -3.04
CA ASP A 316 1.91 10.93 -3.70
C ASP A 316 2.80 9.71 -4.01
N ASP A 317 2.24 8.50 -3.90
CA ASP A 317 2.99 7.25 -4.09
C ASP A 317 2.79 6.66 -5.50
N PRO A 318 3.82 6.65 -6.36
CA PRO A 318 3.75 6.08 -7.70
C PRO A 318 4.03 4.57 -7.76
N ARG A 319 4.42 3.93 -6.65
CA ARG A 319 4.89 2.54 -6.66
C ARG A 319 3.80 1.59 -7.15
N ASP A 320 4.20 0.71 -8.08
CA ASP A 320 3.34 -0.32 -8.68
C ASP A 320 1.99 0.21 -9.22
N SER A 321 1.95 1.48 -9.62
CA SER A 321 0.78 2.04 -10.28
C SER A 321 0.63 1.49 -11.69
N LEU A 322 -0.56 0.98 -12.01
CA LEU A 322 -0.91 0.48 -13.35
C LEU A 322 -1.00 1.60 -14.40
N ALA A 323 -1.01 2.87 -14.00
CA ALA A 323 -0.89 3.99 -14.92
C ALA A 323 0.46 3.99 -15.67
N PHE A 324 1.53 3.47 -15.07
CA PHE A 324 2.81 3.28 -15.76
C PHE A 324 2.74 2.19 -16.84
N LYS A 325 1.98 1.12 -16.57
CA LYS A 325 1.74 0.06 -17.55
C LYS A 325 0.88 0.59 -18.72
N LEU A 326 -0.15 1.38 -18.41
CA LEU A 326 -0.95 2.10 -19.41
C LEU A 326 -0.05 2.99 -20.27
N ARG A 327 0.80 3.82 -19.64
CA ARG A 327 1.74 4.70 -20.32
C ARG A 327 2.69 3.92 -21.24
N LYS A 328 3.21 2.79 -20.76
CA LYS A 328 4.11 1.93 -21.54
C LYS A 328 3.40 1.39 -22.77
N SER A 329 2.18 0.86 -22.65
CA SER A 329 1.40 0.34 -23.78
C SER A 329 1.08 1.44 -24.80
N LEU A 330 0.64 2.62 -24.34
CA LEU A 330 0.33 3.76 -25.22
C LEU A 330 1.55 4.27 -25.98
N LYS A 331 2.76 4.21 -25.41
CA LYS A 331 3.99 4.61 -26.11
C LYS A 331 4.30 3.78 -27.37
N PHE A 332 3.80 2.57 -27.46
CA PHE A 332 3.94 1.74 -28.67
C PHE A 332 2.88 2.05 -29.74
N GLU A 333 1.72 2.57 -29.32
CA GLU A 333 0.55 2.76 -30.16
C GLU A 333 0.35 4.22 -30.61
N CYS A 334 0.88 5.20 -29.87
CA CYS A 334 0.56 6.61 -30.06
C CYS A 334 1.75 7.42 -30.60
N LYS A 335 1.45 8.55 -31.26
CA LYS A 335 2.45 9.53 -31.69
C LYS A 335 3.25 10.09 -30.50
N GLU A 336 2.55 10.46 -29.43
CA GLU A 336 3.12 11.04 -28.22
C GLU A 336 2.25 10.67 -27.01
N VAL A 337 2.86 10.47 -25.84
CA VAL A 337 2.15 10.23 -24.58
C VAL A 337 2.57 11.25 -23.54
N LEU A 338 1.64 12.10 -23.13
CA LEU A 338 1.76 13.05 -22.03
C LEU A 338 1.21 12.44 -20.73
N ALA A 339 1.72 12.89 -19.61
CA ALA A 339 1.17 12.50 -18.31
C ALA A 339 1.14 13.71 -17.36
N ALA A 340 0.08 13.81 -16.57
CA ALA A 340 -0.08 14.83 -15.54
C ALA A 340 -0.46 14.16 -14.22
N ASP A 341 0.11 14.65 -13.12
CA ASP A 341 -0.23 14.21 -11.76
C ASP A 341 0.06 15.34 -10.77
N PRO A 342 -0.91 15.78 -9.95
CA PRO A 342 -0.74 16.91 -9.05
C PRO A 342 0.19 16.60 -7.86
N TYR A 343 0.51 15.33 -7.63
CA TYR A 343 1.30 14.88 -6.48
C TYR A 343 2.70 14.39 -6.85
N LEU A 344 3.06 14.39 -8.17
CA LEU A 344 4.36 13.94 -8.64
C LEU A 344 5.14 15.08 -9.28
N ASP A 345 6.29 15.38 -8.72
CA ASP A 345 7.28 16.28 -9.30
C ASP A 345 8.33 15.47 -10.08
N LYS A 346 8.14 15.34 -11.38
CA LYS A 346 9.05 14.63 -12.29
C LYS A 346 9.19 15.40 -13.59
N PRO A 347 10.37 15.40 -14.24
CA PRO A 347 10.64 16.19 -15.45
C PRO A 347 9.73 15.87 -16.65
N TRP A 348 9.05 14.72 -16.65
CA TRP A 348 8.16 14.26 -17.72
C TRP A 348 6.67 14.43 -17.38
N ILE A 349 6.35 15.00 -16.23
CA ILE A 349 4.98 15.38 -15.85
C ILE A 349 4.74 16.81 -16.34
N VAL A 350 3.61 17.00 -17.04
CA VAL A 350 3.13 18.31 -17.46
C VAL A 350 1.95 18.76 -16.59
N SER A 351 1.54 20.02 -16.68
CA SER A 351 0.32 20.44 -16.00
C SER A 351 -0.93 19.77 -16.59
N PRO A 352 -2.00 19.55 -15.81
CA PRO A 352 -3.25 19.01 -16.34
C PRO A 352 -3.83 19.85 -17.48
N GLU A 353 -3.69 21.17 -17.43
CA GLU A 353 -4.16 22.11 -18.45
C GLU A 353 -3.37 21.96 -19.75
N GLU A 354 -2.04 21.85 -19.68
CA GLU A 354 -1.18 21.61 -20.83
C GLU A 354 -1.50 20.24 -21.45
N LEU A 355 -1.70 19.20 -20.62
CA LEU A 355 -2.09 17.88 -21.10
C LEU A 355 -3.39 17.95 -21.88
N VAL A 356 -4.43 18.60 -21.36
CA VAL A 356 -5.72 18.75 -22.05
C VAL A 356 -5.58 19.50 -23.36
N GLU A 357 -4.77 20.58 -23.39
CA GLU A 357 -4.56 21.38 -24.60
C GLU A 357 -3.96 20.55 -25.73
N ARG A 358 -2.91 19.80 -25.41
CA ARG A 358 -2.09 19.08 -26.41
C ARG A 358 -2.64 17.71 -26.80
N SER A 359 -3.51 17.10 -25.98
CA SER A 359 -4.00 15.74 -26.23
C SER A 359 -5.21 15.73 -27.16
N GLY A 360 -5.27 14.74 -28.05
CA GLY A 360 -6.45 14.40 -28.84
C GLY A 360 -7.36 13.38 -28.16
N LEU A 361 -6.82 12.60 -27.22
CA LEU A 361 -7.53 11.60 -26.40
C LEU A 361 -6.89 11.58 -25.02
N ILE A 362 -7.69 11.41 -23.98
CA ILE A 362 -7.22 11.40 -22.59
C ILE A 362 -7.66 10.10 -21.91
N PHE A 363 -6.79 9.53 -21.09
CA PHE A 363 -7.10 8.40 -20.17
C PHE A 363 -7.04 8.89 -18.74
N VAL A 364 -7.93 8.40 -17.90
CA VAL A 364 -7.82 8.55 -16.44
C VAL A 364 -7.06 7.35 -15.89
N GLY A 365 -5.79 7.56 -15.54
CA GLY A 365 -4.95 6.56 -14.88
C GLY A 365 -5.25 6.47 -13.39
N THR A 366 -5.36 7.63 -12.71
CA THR A 366 -5.72 7.72 -11.29
C THR A 366 -6.74 8.85 -11.08
N PRO A 367 -7.87 8.59 -10.41
CA PRO A 367 -8.99 9.53 -10.31
C PRO A 367 -8.81 10.54 -9.16
N HIS A 368 -7.80 11.43 -9.27
CA HIS A 368 -7.58 12.48 -8.26
C HIS A 368 -8.75 13.45 -8.16
N SER A 369 -9.06 13.86 -6.94
CA SER A 369 -10.14 14.84 -6.67
C SER A 369 -9.90 16.17 -7.37
N ALA A 370 -8.65 16.57 -7.56
CA ALA A 370 -8.24 17.78 -8.27
C ALA A 370 -8.79 17.83 -9.72
N TYR A 371 -8.95 16.70 -10.39
CA TYR A 371 -9.43 16.66 -11.78
C TYR A 371 -10.94 16.93 -11.94
N LYS A 372 -11.74 16.84 -10.87
CA LYS A 372 -13.20 17.11 -10.94
C LYS A 372 -13.53 18.52 -11.44
N LYS A 373 -12.61 19.46 -11.25
CA LYS A 373 -12.77 20.86 -11.68
C LYS A 373 -12.02 21.19 -12.99
N LEU A 374 -11.32 20.21 -13.58
CA LEU A 374 -10.52 20.40 -14.77
C LEU A 374 -11.44 20.58 -15.99
N ASN A 375 -11.24 21.66 -16.74
CA ASN A 375 -11.95 21.89 -18.01
C ASN A 375 -11.35 21.01 -19.11
N LEU A 376 -12.05 19.95 -19.48
CA LEU A 376 -11.61 18.98 -20.50
C LEU A 376 -11.78 19.49 -21.95
N LYS A 377 -12.30 20.71 -22.16
CA LYS A 377 -12.47 21.34 -23.49
C LYS A 377 -13.18 20.45 -24.54
N GLY A 378 -14.08 19.59 -24.11
CA GLY A 378 -14.79 18.65 -24.98
C GLY A 378 -13.93 17.54 -25.56
N LYS A 379 -12.70 17.33 -25.06
CA LYS A 379 -11.84 16.22 -25.48
C LYS A 379 -12.44 14.87 -25.08
N PRO A 380 -12.30 13.82 -25.89
CA PRO A 380 -12.71 12.47 -25.49
C PRO A 380 -11.83 11.97 -24.33
N VAL A 381 -12.48 11.46 -23.29
CA VAL A 381 -11.81 10.95 -22.08
C VAL A 381 -12.26 9.54 -21.80
N ILE A 382 -11.34 8.59 -21.78
CA ILE A 382 -11.57 7.21 -21.35
C ILE A 382 -11.39 7.16 -19.83
N ASP A 383 -12.48 6.90 -19.13
CA ASP A 383 -12.55 6.91 -17.67
C ASP A 383 -13.24 5.66 -17.15
N CYS A 384 -12.47 4.58 -16.97
CA CYS A 384 -13.00 3.33 -16.41
C CYS A 384 -13.48 3.47 -14.95
N TRP A 385 -13.14 4.58 -14.26
CA TRP A 385 -13.52 4.86 -12.89
C TRP A 385 -14.88 5.55 -12.75
N LYS A 386 -15.40 6.14 -13.85
CA LYS A 386 -16.54 7.08 -13.85
C LYS A 386 -16.32 8.23 -12.84
N SER A 387 -15.13 8.81 -12.87
CA SER A 387 -14.68 9.83 -11.91
C SER A 387 -14.87 11.25 -12.39
N LEU A 388 -14.89 11.45 -13.72
CA LEU A 388 -14.99 12.79 -14.34
C LEU A 388 -16.33 13.00 -15.03
N PRO A 389 -16.92 14.22 -14.94
CA PRO A 389 -18.07 14.58 -15.74
C PRO A 389 -17.75 14.50 -17.24
N GLY A 390 -18.54 13.73 -17.98
CA GLY A 390 -18.32 13.51 -19.43
C GLY A 390 -17.24 12.50 -19.77
N GLY A 391 -16.62 11.84 -18.79
CA GLY A 391 -15.73 10.69 -19.02
C GLY A 391 -16.50 9.51 -19.59
N MET A 392 -15.93 8.88 -20.63
CA MET A 392 -16.53 7.71 -21.30
C MET A 392 -16.15 6.46 -20.52
N THR A 393 -17.15 5.75 -20.00
CA THR A 393 -16.98 4.43 -19.38
C THR A 393 -17.04 3.31 -20.43
N VAL A 394 -17.64 3.57 -21.58
CA VAL A 394 -17.71 2.68 -22.74
C VAL A 394 -16.75 3.18 -23.82
N VAL A 395 -15.82 2.32 -24.24
CA VAL A 395 -14.77 2.62 -25.22
C VAL A 395 -15.02 1.91 -26.54
#